data_d9d087dd772c2aa0791f40f503422441
#
_entry.id   d9d087dd772c2aa0791f40f503422441
#
_cell.length_a   1.000
_cell.length_b   1.000
_cell.length_c   1.000
_cell.angle_alpha   90.00
_cell.angle_beta   90.00
_cell.angle_gamma   90.00
#
_symmetry.space_group_name_H-M   'P 1'
#
loop_
_entity.id
_entity.type
_entity.pdbx_description
1 polymer ?
#
loop_
_entity_poly.entity_id
_entity_poly.type
_entity_poly.pdbx_seq_one_letter_code
_entity_poly.pdbx_strand_id
1 'polypeptide(L)'
;EGIKATSIENAGKKAGYPIGPLALSDEVNIALVGKIRKQILKYDDNSSTGPWDKVIDQMVSKFNRIGKSQNSGFYEYPLGEKKYIWKALESHFPVSINQIPEKDIIERLIFSQILEAIYCYQDNIITSFKDANTGSILGLGFPKSSGGVLEYVNSYGPQNFNERCLELAKKYGKRFHPPKLLVQMAKTNTLFI
;
A
#
# COMPACT_ATOMS: atom_id res chain seq x y z
N GLU A 1 8.32 10.06 2.94
CA GLU A 1 7.41 11.20 3.09
C GLU A 1 7.40 11.78 4.53
N GLY A 2 8.19 11.24 5.44
CA GLY A 2 8.30 11.74 6.81
C GLY A 2 7.15 11.38 7.74
N ILE A 3 6.37 10.34 7.43
CA ILE A 3 5.33 9.85 8.33
C ILE A 3 5.96 8.95 9.39
N LYS A 4 5.56 9.10 10.66
CA LYS A 4 6.03 8.24 11.75
C LYS A 4 5.74 6.78 11.44
N ALA A 5 6.74 5.91 11.64
CA ALA A 5 6.59 4.47 11.44
C ALA A 5 5.46 3.86 12.27
N THR A 6 5.31 4.31 13.53
CA THR A 6 4.19 3.89 14.40
C THR A 6 2.84 4.29 13.85
N SER A 7 2.72 5.46 13.22
CA SER A 7 1.46 5.91 12.59
C SER A 7 1.10 5.06 11.38
N ILE A 8 2.09 4.69 10.56
CA ILE A 8 1.89 3.79 9.42
C ILE A 8 1.41 2.41 9.88
N GLU A 9 2.06 1.82 10.89
CA GLU A 9 1.70 0.52 11.44
C GLU A 9 0.29 0.51 12.05
N ASN A 10 -0.03 1.56 12.83
CA ASN A 10 -1.35 1.69 13.43
C ASN A 10 -2.44 1.92 12.38
N ALA A 11 -2.18 2.73 11.37
CA ALA A 11 -3.11 2.95 10.27
C ALA A 11 -3.41 1.64 9.51
N GLY A 12 -2.39 0.81 9.24
CA GLY A 12 -2.58 -0.49 8.62
C GLY A 12 -3.49 -1.42 9.47
N LYS A 13 -3.25 -1.47 10.77
CA LYS A 13 -4.09 -2.25 11.69
C LYS A 13 -5.54 -1.73 11.76
N LYS A 14 -5.71 -0.41 11.85
CA LYS A 14 -7.03 0.24 11.85
C LYS A 14 -7.78 0.07 10.52
N ALA A 15 -7.04 0.00 9.42
CA ALA A 15 -7.58 -0.36 8.12
C ALA A 15 -8.14 -1.78 8.07
N GLY A 16 -7.75 -2.65 9.01
CA GLY A 16 -8.18 -4.05 9.10
C GLY A 16 -7.20 -5.05 8.46
N TYR A 17 -5.99 -4.62 8.13
CA TYR A 17 -4.94 -5.54 7.68
C TYR A 17 -4.47 -6.45 8.81
N PRO A 18 -4.17 -7.72 8.52
CA PRO A 18 -3.73 -8.69 9.53
C PRO A 18 -2.35 -8.35 10.12
N ILE A 19 -1.55 -7.61 9.37
CA ILE A 19 -0.20 -7.17 9.74
C ILE A 19 0.04 -5.74 9.26
N GLY A 20 0.81 -4.97 10.01
CA GLY A 20 1.16 -3.60 9.62
C GLY A 20 2.11 -3.56 8.41
N PRO A 21 2.10 -2.48 7.62
CA PRO A 21 2.84 -2.39 6.35
C PRO A 21 4.35 -2.60 6.46
N LEU A 22 4.98 -2.05 7.49
CA LEU A 22 6.43 -2.21 7.69
C LEU A 22 6.77 -3.63 8.14
N ALA A 23 5.96 -4.19 9.04
CA ALA A 23 6.11 -5.58 9.46
C ALA A 23 5.88 -6.55 8.29
N LEU A 24 4.93 -6.26 7.39
CA LEU A 24 4.72 -7.04 6.17
C LEU A 24 5.94 -6.98 5.25
N SER A 25 6.54 -5.80 5.08
CA SER A 25 7.76 -5.64 4.27
C SER A 25 8.90 -6.51 4.80
N ASP A 26 9.03 -6.63 6.11
CA ASP A 26 10.03 -7.50 6.75
C ASP A 26 9.73 -8.99 6.55
N GLU A 27 8.46 -9.40 6.62
CA GLU A 27 8.05 -10.80 6.37
C GLU A 27 8.30 -11.21 4.91
N VAL A 28 8.01 -10.33 3.95
CA VAL A 28 8.21 -10.57 2.51
C VAL A 28 9.69 -10.55 2.13
N ASN A 29 10.54 -9.92 2.93
CA ASN A 29 11.95 -9.63 2.67
C ASN A 29 12.16 -8.37 1.79
N ILE A 30 12.70 -7.33 2.41
CA ILE A 30 12.93 -6.02 1.77
C ILE A 30 13.83 -6.14 0.53
N ALA A 31 14.83 -7.03 0.56
CA ALA A 31 15.71 -7.24 -0.60
C ALA A 31 14.97 -7.87 -1.78
N LEU A 32 13.95 -8.71 -1.54
CA LEU A 32 13.10 -9.25 -2.60
C LEU A 32 12.28 -8.14 -3.26
N VAL A 33 11.69 -7.25 -2.46
CA VAL A 33 10.98 -6.06 -2.98
C VAL A 33 11.89 -5.23 -3.88
N GLY A 34 13.14 -4.99 -3.45
CA GLY A 34 14.13 -4.29 -4.25
C GLY A 34 14.48 -5.00 -5.58
N LYS A 35 14.59 -6.33 -5.58
CA LYS A 35 14.82 -7.14 -6.80
C LYS A 35 13.65 -7.05 -7.77
N ILE A 36 12.43 -7.21 -7.29
CA ILE A 36 11.21 -7.08 -8.10
C ILE A 36 11.16 -5.68 -8.72
N ARG A 37 11.42 -4.64 -7.93
CA ARG A 37 11.42 -3.27 -8.42
C ARG A 37 12.45 -3.04 -9.53
N LYS A 38 13.68 -3.52 -9.36
CA LYS A 38 14.72 -3.45 -10.41
C LYS A 38 14.30 -4.18 -11.68
N GLN A 39 13.60 -5.29 -11.55
CA GLN A 39 13.08 -6.04 -12.70
C GLN A 39 11.98 -5.24 -13.43
N ILE A 40 11.04 -4.64 -12.71
CA ILE A 40 10.00 -3.78 -13.30
C ILE A 40 10.65 -2.63 -14.07
N LEU A 41 11.59 -1.90 -13.45
CA LEU A 41 12.30 -0.79 -14.10
C LEU A 41 13.08 -1.20 -15.36
N LYS A 42 13.46 -2.47 -15.49
CA LYS A 42 14.18 -3.00 -16.66
C LYS A 42 13.24 -3.32 -17.82
N TYR A 43 11.99 -3.72 -17.55
CA TYR A 43 11.06 -4.24 -18.56
C TYR A 43 9.86 -3.32 -18.84
N ASP A 44 9.68 -2.26 -18.06
CA ASP A 44 8.60 -1.29 -18.24
C ASP A 44 9.19 0.12 -18.39
N ASP A 45 9.23 0.60 -19.63
CA ASP A 45 9.75 1.94 -20.00
C ASP A 45 8.95 3.08 -19.38
N ASN A 46 7.72 2.83 -18.95
CA ASN A 46 6.85 3.81 -18.29
C ASN A 46 7.07 3.89 -16.77
N SER A 47 7.81 2.94 -16.20
CA SER A 47 8.06 2.93 -14.78
C SER A 47 9.21 3.87 -14.41
N SER A 48 9.07 4.58 -13.29
CA SER A 48 10.06 5.53 -12.79
C SER A 48 10.42 5.24 -11.33
N THR A 49 11.62 5.63 -10.93
CA THR A 49 12.03 5.56 -9.53
C THR A 49 11.25 6.55 -8.67
N GLY A 50 10.94 6.17 -7.45
CA GLY A 50 10.23 6.99 -6.49
C GLY A 50 10.94 7.08 -5.13
N PRO A 51 10.43 7.89 -4.21
CA PRO A 51 11.02 8.05 -2.87
C PRO A 51 11.17 6.72 -2.10
N TRP A 52 10.27 5.77 -2.35
CA TRP A 52 10.32 4.43 -1.73
C TRP A 52 11.53 3.60 -2.18
N ASP A 53 11.99 3.76 -3.42
CA ASP A 53 13.18 3.05 -3.92
C ASP A 53 14.41 3.40 -3.09
N LYS A 54 14.56 4.68 -2.72
CA LYS A 54 15.66 5.14 -1.86
C LYS A 54 15.60 4.50 -0.47
N VAL A 55 14.40 4.33 0.09
CA VAL A 55 14.23 3.69 1.40
C VAL A 55 14.66 2.23 1.32
N ILE A 56 14.18 1.49 0.32
CA ILE A 56 14.53 0.08 0.11
C ILE A 56 16.03 -0.08 -0.12
N ASP A 57 16.62 0.72 -1.01
CA ASP A 57 18.05 0.67 -1.29
C ASP A 57 18.90 0.96 -0.05
N GLN A 58 18.53 1.95 0.75
CA GLN A 58 19.25 2.25 1.99
C GLN A 58 19.10 1.15 3.03
N MET A 59 17.88 0.61 3.22
CA MET A 59 17.67 -0.51 4.15
C MET A 59 18.55 -1.70 3.79
N VAL A 60 18.58 -2.07 2.52
CA VAL A 60 19.33 -3.25 2.05
C VAL A 60 20.83 -2.97 1.96
N SER A 61 21.22 -1.92 1.22
CA SER A 61 22.64 -1.73 0.82
C SER A 61 23.45 -0.98 1.86
N LYS A 62 22.84 -0.03 2.59
CA LYS A 62 23.55 0.80 3.57
C LYS A 62 23.48 0.21 4.98
N PHE A 63 22.32 -0.27 5.38
CA PHE A 63 22.07 -0.71 6.75
C PHE A 63 22.09 -2.23 6.89
N ASN A 64 22.17 -3.00 5.79
CA ASN A 64 22.08 -4.46 5.77
C ASN A 64 20.86 -5.01 6.52
N ARG A 65 19.72 -4.32 6.38
CA ARG A 65 18.47 -4.65 7.04
C ARG A 65 17.49 -5.23 6.02
N ILE A 66 17.52 -6.56 5.91
CA ILE A 66 16.84 -7.30 4.82
C ILE A 66 15.43 -7.72 5.21
N GLY A 67 15.15 -7.84 6.50
CA GLY A 67 13.85 -8.25 7.02
C GLY A 67 13.96 -9.34 8.08
N LYS A 68 12.82 -9.93 8.41
CA LYS A 68 12.69 -10.92 9.50
C LYS A 68 13.59 -12.14 9.32
N SER A 69 13.85 -12.58 8.10
CA SER A 69 14.74 -13.73 7.83
C SER A 69 16.16 -13.56 8.35
N GLN A 70 16.60 -12.32 8.55
CA GLN A 70 17.88 -11.97 9.17
C GLN A 70 17.73 -11.23 10.50
N ASN A 71 16.59 -11.36 11.15
CA ASN A 71 16.25 -10.73 12.41
C ASN A 71 16.36 -9.20 12.42
N SER A 72 16.45 -8.57 11.25
CA SER A 72 16.63 -7.11 11.12
C SER A 72 16.03 -6.57 9.83
N GLY A 73 15.02 -5.73 9.97
CA GLY A 73 14.33 -5.03 8.91
C GLY A 73 13.91 -3.64 9.39
N PHE A 74 12.71 -3.20 9.12
CA PHE A 74 12.09 -2.07 9.79
C PHE A 74 11.91 -2.31 11.28
N TYR A 75 11.85 -3.61 11.64
CA TYR A 75 11.82 -4.07 13.02
C TYR A 75 13.12 -4.78 13.41
N GLU A 76 13.36 -4.82 14.71
CA GLU A 76 14.26 -5.76 15.37
C GLU A 76 13.47 -6.99 15.82
N TYR A 77 14.08 -8.17 15.69
CA TYR A 77 13.49 -9.46 16.04
C TYR A 77 14.41 -10.19 17.03
N PRO A 78 14.55 -9.70 18.28
CA PRO A 78 15.39 -10.33 19.28
C PRO A 78 14.82 -11.69 19.66
N LEU A 79 15.73 -12.66 19.88
CA LEU A 79 15.33 -14.02 20.25
C LEU A 79 14.65 -14.02 21.63
N GLY A 80 13.47 -14.61 21.72
CA GLY A 80 12.71 -14.72 22.96
C GLY A 80 11.99 -13.44 23.41
N GLU A 81 12.05 -12.35 22.65
CA GLU A 81 11.42 -11.09 23.00
C GLU A 81 10.41 -10.63 21.94
N LYS A 82 9.62 -9.60 22.29
CA LYS A 82 8.70 -8.98 21.33
C LYS A 82 9.49 -8.10 20.37
N LYS A 83 9.15 -8.21 19.07
CA LYS A 83 9.69 -7.32 18.04
C LYS A 83 9.34 -5.86 18.34
N TYR A 84 10.24 -4.96 17.98
CA TYR A 84 10.03 -3.50 18.07
C TYR A 84 10.59 -2.80 16.84
N ILE A 85 10.07 -1.62 16.52
CA ILE A 85 10.55 -0.81 15.40
C ILE A 85 12.03 -0.44 15.67
N TRP A 86 12.87 -0.58 14.65
CA TRP A 86 14.29 -0.25 14.74
C TRP A 86 14.49 1.18 15.28
N LYS A 87 15.18 1.30 16.43
CA LYS A 87 15.30 2.56 17.17
C LYS A 87 15.98 3.68 16.35
N ALA A 88 16.92 3.32 15.46
CA ALA A 88 17.59 4.29 14.61
C ALA A 88 16.81 4.64 13.33
N LEU A 89 15.60 4.09 13.10
CA LEU A 89 14.84 4.32 11.87
C LEU A 89 14.58 5.80 11.63
N GLU A 90 14.10 6.51 12.65
CA GLU A 90 13.75 7.94 12.53
C GLU A 90 14.97 8.85 12.39
N SER A 91 16.16 8.43 12.86
CA SER A 91 17.40 9.18 12.65
C SER A 91 17.92 9.07 11.21
N HIS A 92 17.63 7.97 10.53
CA HIS A 92 18.01 7.74 9.13
C HIS A 92 16.94 8.19 8.14
N PHE A 93 15.68 8.14 8.55
CA PHE A 93 14.52 8.59 7.78
C PHE A 93 13.75 9.63 8.59
N PRO A 94 14.17 10.91 8.51
CA PRO A 94 13.62 11.96 9.35
C PRO A 94 12.11 12.11 9.25
N VAL A 95 11.48 12.25 10.39
CA VAL A 95 10.04 12.43 10.53
C VAL A 95 9.67 13.89 10.31
N SER A 96 8.63 14.16 9.53
CA SER A 96 8.10 15.49 9.33
C SER A 96 7.45 16.02 10.63
N ILE A 97 7.67 17.30 10.93
CA ILE A 97 6.97 17.97 12.04
C ILE A 97 5.46 17.95 11.80
N ASN A 98 5.05 18.19 10.55
CA ASN A 98 3.65 18.18 10.16
C ASN A 98 3.25 16.78 9.69
N GLN A 99 2.61 16.02 10.58
CA GLN A 99 2.05 14.71 10.24
C GLN A 99 0.72 14.88 9.50
N ILE A 100 0.46 13.99 8.56
CA ILE A 100 -0.81 13.97 7.84
C ILE A 100 -1.92 13.32 8.70
N PRO A 101 -3.20 13.61 8.43
CA PRO A 101 -4.32 13.00 9.14
C PRO A 101 -4.28 11.46 9.05
N GLU A 102 -4.59 10.79 10.15
CA GLU A 102 -4.62 9.32 10.20
C GLU A 102 -5.57 8.72 9.15
N LYS A 103 -6.73 9.37 8.93
CA LYS A 103 -7.67 8.99 7.86
C LYS A 103 -6.97 8.93 6.50
N ASP A 104 -6.17 9.95 6.18
CA ASP A 104 -5.45 9.99 4.90
C ASP A 104 -4.41 8.84 4.82
N ILE A 105 -3.76 8.45 5.92
CA ILE A 105 -2.83 7.31 5.91
C ILE A 105 -3.58 6.01 5.62
N ILE A 106 -4.70 5.78 6.32
CA ILE A 106 -5.56 4.60 6.14
C ILE A 106 -6.04 4.50 4.70
N GLU A 107 -6.64 5.57 4.19
CA GLU A 107 -7.19 5.58 2.83
C GLU A 107 -6.10 5.43 1.77
N ARG A 108 -4.94 6.01 1.95
CA ARG A 108 -3.81 5.83 1.02
C ARG A 108 -3.34 4.37 0.94
N LEU A 109 -3.37 3.63 2.05
CA LEU A 109 -3.03 2.20 2.06
C LEU A 109 -4.10 1.38 1.32
N ILE A 110 -5.37 1.61 1.63
CA ILE A 110 -6.50 0.87 1.05
C ILE A 110 -6.69 1.23 -0.42
N PHE A 111 -6.74 2.53 -0.76
CA PHE A 111 -7.02 2.99 -2.12
C PHE A 111 -5.96 2.59 -3.12
N SER A 112 -4.69 2.48 -2.71
CA SER A 112 -3.62 1.99 -3.59
C SER A 112 -3.92 0.58 -4.13
N GLN A 113 -4.39 -0.33 -3.29
CA GLN A 113 -4.76 -1.68 -3.71
C GLN A 113 -6.04 -1.71 -4.54
N ILE A 114 -7.03 -0.90 -4.16
CA ILE A 114 -8.30 -0.81 -4.88
C ILE A 114 -8.09 -0.27 -6.29
N LEU A 115 -7.34 0.83 -6.42
CA LEU A 115 -7.09 1.45 -7.72
C LEU A 115 -6.36 0.49 -8.66
N GLU A 116 -5.37 -0.25 -8.17
CA GLU A 116 -4.69 -1.28 -8.95
C GLU A 116 -5.64 -2.39 -9.38
N ALA A 117 -6.51 -2.87 -8.48
CA ALA A 117 -7.52 -3.87 -8.82
C ALA A 117 -8.50 -3.36 -9.88
N ILE A 118 -8.88 -2.07 -9.84
CA ILE A 118 -9.76 -1.48 -10.86
C ILE A 118 -9.03 -1.36 -12.20
N TYR A 119 -7.72 -1.02 -12.23
CA TYR A 119 -6.92 -1.07 -13.45
C TYR A 119 -6.89 -2.48 -14.04
N CYS A 120 -6.58 -3.49 -13.22
CA CYS A 120 -6.61 -4.89 -13.65
C CYS A 120 -7.98 -5.33 -14.18
N TYR A 121 -9.07 -4.85 -13.57
CA TYR A 121 -10.44 -5.14 -14.03
C TYR A 121 -10.75 -4.42 -15.33
N GLN A 122 -10.39 -3.13 -15.46
CA GLN A 122 -10.54 -2.33 -16.68
C GLN A 122 -9.80 -2.95 -17.87
N ASP A 123 -8.61 -3.47 -17.64
CA ASP A 123 -7.71 -4.03 -18.66
C ASP A 123 -7.97 -5.52 -18.93
N ASN A 124 -9.07 -6.09 -18.36
CA ASN A 124 -9.47 -7.49 -18.47
C ASN A 124 -8.43 -8.51 -17.99
N ILE A 125 -7.53 -8.10 -17.09
CA ILE A 125 -6.62 -9.01 -16.37
C ILE A 125 -7.40 -9.79 -15.32
N ILE A 126 -8.31 -9.10 -14.63
CA ILE A 126 -9.33 -9.69 -13.76
C ILE A 126 -10.68 -9.52 -14.46
N THR A 127 -11.39 -10.61 -14.68
CA THR A 127 -12.64 -10.61 -15.44
C THR A 127 -13.89 -10.89 -14.59
N SER A 128 -13.70 -11.14 -13.30
CA SER A 128 -14.76 -11.48 -12.36
C SER A 128 -14.72 -10.58 -11.12
N PHE A 129 -15.85 -9.93 -10.83
CA PHE A 129 -16.05 -9.18 -9.59
C PHE A 129 -15.81 -10.05 -8.34
N LYS A 130 -16.35 -11.26 -8.35
CA LYS A 130 -16.22 -12.21 -7.24
C LYS A 130 -14.76 -12.61 -7.02
N ASP A 131 -14.02 -12.85 -8.10
CA ASP A 131 -12.62 -13.28 -8.01
C ASP A 131 -11.72 -12.13 -7.56
N ALA A 132 -11.99 -10.89 -7.99
CA ALA A 132 -11.30 -9.70 -7.49
C ALA A 132 -11.44 -9.57 -5.97
N ASN A 133 -12.67 -9.68 -5.46
CA ASN A 133 -12.95 -9.55 -4.04
C ASN A 133 -12.37 -10.73 -3.23
N THR A 134 -12.60 -11.97 -3.67
CA THR A 134 -12.09 -13.17 -2.99
C THR A 134 -10.57 -13.21 -3.01
N GLY A 135 -9.97 -12.97 -4.17
CA GLY A 135 -8.53 -12.95 -4.35
C GLY A 135 -7.83 -11.88 -3.52
N SER A 136 -8.42 -10.69 -3.41
CA SER A 136 -7.87 -9.62 -2.58
C SER A 136 -7.84 -9.99 -1.09
N ILE A 137 -8.89 -10.62 -0.58
CA ILE A 137 -9.00 -11.04 0.82
C ILE A 137 -8.07 -12.22 1.10
N LEU A 138 -8.17 -13.29 0.32
CA LEU A 138 -7.48 -14.55 0.60
C LEU A 138 -6.02 -14.53 0.15
N GLY A 139 -5.73 -13.88 -0.97
CA GLY A 139 -4.38 -13.84 -1.55
C GLY A 139 -3.53 -12.68 -1.04
N LEU A 140 -4.13 -11.51 -0.82
CA LEU A 140 -3.39 -10.28 -0.49
C LEU A 140 -3.66 -9.76 0.92
N GLY A 141 -4.54 -10.41 1.70
CA GLY A 141 -4.85 -10.00 3.06
C GLY A 141 -5.63 -8.68 3.15
N PHE A 142 -6.37 -8.31 2.10
CA PHE A 142 -7.24 -7.14 2.14
C PHE A 142 -8.28 -7.25 3.28
N PRO A 143 -8.72 -6.16 3.91
CA PRO A 143 -9.62 -6.20 5.05
C PRO A 143 -10.91 -6.99 4.77
N LYS A 144 -11.13 -8.09 5.49
CA LYS A 144 -12.28 -9.00 5.27
C LYS A 144 -13.64 -8.31 5.47
N SER A 145 -13.69 -7.38 6.41
CA SER A 145 -14.93 -6.64 6.74
C SER A 145 -15.45 -5.77 5.60
N SER A 146 -14.62 -5.50 4.60
CA SER A 146 -15.01 -4.68 3.43
C SER A 146 -15.67 -5.47 2.31
N GLY A 147 -15.66 -6.81 2.37
CA GLY A 147 -16.14 -7.66 1.29
C GLY A 147 -15.18 -7.81 0.09
N GLY A 148 -14.05 -7.09 0.10
CA GLY A 148 -13.03 -7.10 -0.96
C GLY A 148 -12.85 -5.75 -1.63
N VAL A 149 -11.90 -5.69 -2.57
CA VAL A 149 -11.46 -4.41 -3.18
C VAL A 149 -12.54 -3.70 -3.98
N LEU A 150 -13.33 -4.41 -4.77
CA LEU A 150 -14.39 -3.80 -5.60
C LEU A 150 -15.67 -3.58 -4.79
N GLU A 151 -15.98 -4.48 -3.83
CA GLU A 151 -17.10 -4.30 -2.91
C GLU A 151 -16.89 -3.10 -1.98
N TYR A 152 -15.64 -2.81 -1.61
CA TYR A 152 -15.32 -1.58 -0.88
C TYR A 152 -15.78 -0.34 -1.65
N VAL A 153 -15.56 -0.29 -2.97
CA VAL A 153 -15.99 0.84 -3.81
C VAL A 153 -17.50 0.94 -3.86
N ASN A 154 -18.19 -0.19 -4.01
CA ASN A 154 -19.67 -0.23 -4.00
C ASN A 154 -20.21 0.33 -2.69
N SER A 155 -19.68 -0.13 -1.56
CA SER A 155 -20.08 0.30 -0.22
C SER A 155 -19.73 1.77 0.07
N TYR A 156 -18.62 2.26 -0.45
CA TYR A 156 -18.21 3.68 -0.33
C TYR A 156 -19.09 4.60 -1.19
N GLY A 157 -19.65 4.05 -2.27
CA GLY A 157 -20.32 4.76 -3.36
C GLY A 157 -19.33 5.22 -4.42
N PRO A 158 -19.47 4.77 -5.68
CA PRO A 158 -18.48 5.05 -6.75
C PRO A 158 -18.20 6.54 -6.95
N GLN A 159 -19.22 7.40 -6.83
CA GLN A 159 -19.05 8.84 -6.93
C GLN A 159 -18.17 9.38 -5.78
N ASN A 160 -18.52 9.08 -4.53
CA ASN A 160 -17.78 9.55 -3.36
C ASN A 160 -16.34 9.03 -3.37
N PHE A 161 -16.16 7.76 -3.77
CA PHE A 161 -14.84 7.16 -3.89
C PHE A 161 -13.98 7.85 -4.96
N ASN A 162 -14.56 8.15 -6.12
CA ASN A 162 -13.88 8.89 -7.20
C ASN A 162 -13.48 10.30 -6.75
N GLU A 163 -14.37 11.05 -6.11
CA GLU A 163 -14.08 12.38 -5.57
C GLU A 163 -12.93 12.33 -4.56
N ARG A 164 -12.97 11.34 -3.66
CA ARG A 164 -11.92 11.15 -2.67
C ARG A 164 -10.57 10.75 -3.29
N CYS A 165 -10.58 9.95 -4.35
CA CYS A 165 -9.37 9.66 -5.13
C CYS A 165 -8.74 10.94 -5.71
N LEU A 166 -9.55 11.83 -6.27
CA LEU A 166 -9.07 13.12 -6.80
C LEU A 166 -8.48 14.02 -5.71
N GLU A 167 -9.08 14.06 -4.52
CA GLU A 167 -8.51 14.79 -3.37
C GLU A 167 -7.15 14.22 -2.96
N LEU A 168 -7.06 12.88 -2.85
CA LEU A 168 -5.80 12.22 -2.51
C LEU A 168 -4.74 12.42 -3.60
N ALA A 169 -5.15 12.40 -4.88
CA ALA A 169 -4.26 12.66 -6.00
C ALA A 169 -3.68 14.08 -5.96
N LYS A 170 -4.52 15.08 -5.65
CA LYS A 170 -4.10 16.47 -5.48
C LYS A 170 -3.11 16.66 -4.34
N LYS A 171 -3.30 15.95 -3.22
CA LYS A 171 -2.46 16.07 -2.02
C LYS A 171 -1.19 15.22 -2.08
N TYR A 172 -1.28 13.99 -2.61
CA TYR A 172 -0.26 12.96 -2.44
C TYR A 172 0.26 12.35 -3.74
N GLY A 173 -0.19 12.87 -4.89
CA GLY A 173 0.36 12.56 -6.19
C GLY A 173 -0.47 11.62 -7.06
N LYS A 174 -0.02 11.50 -8.30
CA LYS A 174 -0.75 10.86 -9.42
C LYS A 174 -1.16 9.41 -9.19
N ARG A 175 -0.52 8.67 -8.29
CA ARG A 175 -0.85 7.27 -7.96
C ARG A 175 -2.28 7.07 -7.45
N PHE A 176 -2.95 8.14 -7.01
CA PHE A 176 -4.34 8.11 -6.56
C PHE A 176 -5.33 8.58 -7.63
N HIS A 177 -4.88 8.85 -8.85
CA HIS A 177 -5.81 9.20 -9.94
C HIS A 177 -6.75 8.03 -10.24
N PRO A 178 -8.07 8.31 -10.32
CA PRO A 178 -9.04 7.26 -10.62
C PRO A 178 -8.89 6.75 -12.05
N PRO A 179 -8.99 5.41 -12.28
CA PRO A 179 -9.05 4.80 -13.60
C PRO A 179 -10.27 5.28 -14.39
N LYS A 180 -10.19 5.22 -15.72
CA LYS A 180 -11.30 5.65 -16.62
C LYS A 180 -12.61 4.94 -16.29
N LEU A 181 -12.55 3.64 -16.01
CA LEU A 181 -13.71 2.85 -15.61
C LEU A 181 -14.39 3.43 -14.38
N LEU A 182 -13.63 3.73 -13.32
CA LEU A 182 -14.17 4.32 -12.10
C LEU A 182 -14.81 5.69 -12.36
N VAL A 183 -14.17 6.54 -13.18
CA VAL A 183 -14.72 7.85 -13.55
C VAL A 183 -16.06 7.69 -14.28
N GLN A 184 -16.19 6.71 -15.17
CA GLN A 184 -17.44 6.41 -15.87
C GLN A 184 -18.51 5.92 -14.90
N MET A 185 -18.18 4.96 -14.04
CA MET A 185 -19.09 4.41 -13.04
C MET A 185 -19.57 5.48 -12.05
N ALA A 186 -18.70 6.39 -11.63
CA ALA A 186 -19.06 7.52 -10.79
C ALA A 186 -20.09 8.45 -11.46
N LYS A 187 -19.97 8.70 -12.77
CA LYS A 187 -20.91 9.53 -13.53
C LYS A 187 -22.30 8.89 -13.68
N THR A 188 -22.35 7.59 -13.83
CA THR A 188 -23.61 6.83 -14.04
C THR A 188 -24.16 6.23 -12.75
N ASN A 189 -23.46 6.39 -11.64
CA ASN A 189 -23.74 5.74 -10.36
C ASN A 189 -23.90 4.22 -10.48
N THR A 190 -23.09 3.60 -11.34
CA THR A 190 -23.11 2.15 -11.59
C THR A 190 -22.18 1.45 -10.61
N LEU A 191 -22.60 0.28 -10.11
CA LEU A 191 -21.82 -0.57 -9.22
C LEU A 191 -21.00 -1.61 -9.99
N PHE A 192 -19.94 -2.11 -9.39
CA PHE A 192 -19.26 -3.32 -9.84
C PHE A 192 -20.18 -4.54 -9.61
N ILE A 193 -20.26 -5.45 -10.58
CA ILE A 193 -21.08 -6.67 -10.53
C ILE A 193 -20.29 -7.87 -11.02
#